data_039cb8d6f53cfd238b64e854a551241f
#
_entry.id   039cb8d6f53cfd238b64e854a551241f
#
_cell.length_a   1.000
_cell.length_b   1.000
_cell.length_c   1.000
_cell.angle_alpha   90.00
_cell.angle_beta   90.00
_cell.angle_gamma   90.00
#
_symmetry.space_group_name_H-M   'P 1'
#
loop_
_entity.id
_entity.type
_entity.pdbx_description
1 polymer ?
#
loop_
_entity_poly.entity_id
_entity_poly.type
_entity_poly.pdbx_seq_one_letter_code
_entity_poly.pdbx_strand_id
1 'polypeptide(L)'
;MLRILVADDAPIVRAGIKLLLETHEGWNVCGEAEDGEDAVQKAFALNPDVVLLDIAMPNLNGIDAAEIIKKYLPSATIYFVTRYDSHEMARATAEVGARGYISKVHIPTDLVPAIEAGVETSRPLK
;
A
#
# COMPACT_ATOMS: atom_id res chain seq x y z
N MET A 1 -3.96 5.17 16.06
CA MET A 1 -3.32 5.81 14.88
C MET A 1 -3.06 4.77 13.80
N LEU A 2 -3.42 5.07 12.58
CA LEU A 2 -3.16 4.19 11.46
C LEU A 2 -1.75 4.44 10.92
N ARG A 3 -0.95 3.39 10.84
CA ARG A 3 0.46 3.46 10.40
C ARG A 3 0.57 2.89 8.98
N ILE A 4 1.09 3.71 8.08
CA ILE A 4 1.11 3.41 6.65
C ILE A 4 2.55 3.40 6.13
N LEU A 5 2.93 2.33 5.45
CA LEU A 5 4.20 2.23 4.72
C LEU A 5 3.93 2.52 3.25
N VAL A 6 4.72 3.41 2.66
CA VAL A 6 4.60 3.80 1.25
C VAL A 6 5.82 3.34 0.48
N ALA A 7 5.62 2.52 -0.54
CA ALA A 7 6.69 2.00 -1.38
C ALA A 7 6.47 2.39 -2.84
N ASP A 8 7.39 3.18 -3.37
CA ASP A 8 7.41 3.63 -4.77
C ASP A 8 8.83 4.05 -5.11
N ASP A 9 9.32 3.71 -6.28
CA ASP A 9 10.69 4.05 -6.69
C ASP A 9 10.86 5.53 -7.08
N ALA A 10 9.75 6.25 -7.29
CA ALA A 10 9.79 7.67 -7.62
C ALA A 10 9.65 8.52 -6.35
N PRO A 11 10.69 9.26 -5.94
CA PRO A 11 10.64 10.06 -4.71
C PRO A 11 9.52 11.10 -4.71
N ILE A 12 9.22 11.69 -5.86
CA ILE A 12 8.17 12.70 -5.96
C ILE A 12 6.78 12.11 -5.74
N VAL A 13 6.57 10.87 -6.20
CA VAL A 13 5.30 10.16 -5.98
C VAL A 13 5.14 9.83 -4.49
N ARG A 14 6.20 9.31 -3.86
CA ARG A 14 6.18 9.04 -2.41
C ARG A 14 5.86 10.30 -1.61
N ALA A 15 6.52 11.40 -1.93
CA ALA A 15 6.30 12.67 -1.24
C ALA A 15 4.85 13.16 -1.38
N GLY A 16 4.27 13.03 -2.57
CA GLY A 16 2.89 13.42 -2.81
C GLY A 16 1.90 12.57 -2.04
N ILE A 17 2.11 11.25 -2.03
CA ILE A 17 1.27 10.33 -1.27
C ILE A 17 1.37 10.62 0.22
N LYS A 18 2.58 10.79 0.74
CA LYS A 18 2.81 11.10 2.15
C LYS A 18 2.07 12.38 2.56
N LEU A 19 2.21 13.43 1.76
CA LEU A 19 1.55 14.69 2.04
C LEU A 19 0.04 14.53 2.10
N LEU A 20 -0.53 13.81 1.14
CA LEU A 20 -1.97 13.56 1.09
C LEU A 20 -2.45 12.76 2.30
N LEU A 21 -1.76 11.70 2.66
CA LEU A 21 -2.15 10.83 3.78
C LEU A 21 -2.05 11.54 5.12
N GLU A 22 -1.03 12.37 5.30
CA GLU A 22 -0.80 13.07 6.57
C GLU A 22 -1.73 14.25 6.79
N THR A 23 -2.54 14.63 5.81
CA THR A 23 -3.64 15.56 6.04
C THR A 23 -4.82 14.90 6.76
N HIS A 24 -4.88 13.58 6.77
CA HIS A 24 -5.94 12.84 7.44
C HIS A 24 -5.59 12.64 8.91
N GLU A 25 -6.45 13.11 9.80
CA GLU A 25 -6.24 12.99 11.23
C GLU A 25 -6.15 11.52 11.66
N GLY A 26 -5.18 11.20 12.50
CA GLY A 26 -4.97 9.84 13.00
C GLY A 26 -4.18 8.93 12.06
N TRP A 27 -3.74 9.43 10.92
CA TRP A 27 -2.93 8.66 9.97
C TRP A 27 -1.50 9.16 9.97
N ASN A 28 -0.57 8.20 9.88
CA ASN A 28 0.86 8.47 9.92
C ASN A 28 1.60 7.61 8.90
N VAL A 29 2.43 8.22 8.08
CA VAL A 29 3.34 7.48 7.21
C VAL A 29 4.55 7.08 8.06
N CYS A 30 4.59 5.82 8.47
CA CYS A 30 5.62 5.33 9.38
C CYS A 30 6.92 4.99 8.68
N GLY A 31 6.93 4.90 7.36
CA GLY A 31 8.14 4.64 6.59
C GLY A 31 7.90 4.76 5.10
N GLU A 32 9.01 4.87 4.37
CA GLU A 32 9.01 4.92 2.91
C GLU A 32 10.01 3.91 2.39
N ALA A 33 9.69 3.28 1.27
CA ALA A 33 10.57 2.32 0.60
C ALA A 33 10.71 2.68 -0.88
N GLU A 34 11.89 2.44 -1.43
CA GLU A 34 12.22 2.79 -2.80
C GLU A 34 12.19 1.61 -3.78
N ASP A 35 12.11 0.40 -3.25
CA ASP A 35 11.98 -0.83 -4.06
C ASP A 35 11.30 -1.92 -3.25
N GLY A 36 11.08 -3.08 -3.89
CA GLY A 36 10.35 -4.18 -3.26
C GLY A 36 11.11 -4.82 -2.10
N GLU A 37 12.42 -4.94 -2.19
CA GLU A 37 13.22 -5.49 -1.08
C GLU A 37 13.19 -4.57 0.13
N ASP A 38 13.33 -3.28 -0.09
CA ASP A 38 13.25 -2.27 0.95
C ASP A 38 11.86 -2.27 1.60
N ALA A 39 10.81 -2.44 0.79
CA ALA A 39 9.44 -2.53 1.29
C ALA A 39 9.25 -3.73 2.22
N VAL A 40 9.76 -4.90 1.85
CA VAL A 40 9.69 -6.10 2.67
C VAL A 40 10.43 -5.90 3.99
N GLN A 41 11.66 -5.39 3.94
CA GLN A 41 12.47 -5.15 5.13
C GLN A 41 11.80 -4.17 6.07
N LYS A 42 11.27 -3.08 5.55
CA LYS A 42 10.60 -2.06 6.37
C LYS A 42 9.25 -2.54 6.91
N ALA A 43 8.52 -3.34 6.15
CA ALA A 43 7.30 -3.95 6.66
C ALA A 43 7.58 -4.82 7.89
N PHE A 44 8.63 -5.63 7.85
CA PHE A 44 9.00 -6.47 8.98
C PHE A 44 9.50 -5.66 10.18
N ALA A 45 10.27 -4.60 9.92
CA ALA A 45 10.79 -3.74 10.98
C ALA A 45 9.72 -2.87 11.63
N LEU A 46 8.78 -2.37 10.85
CA LEU A 46 7.81 -1.36 11.30
C LEU A 46 6.44 -1.94 11.63
N ASN A 47 6.10 -3.11 11.11
CA ASN A 47 4.80 -3.75 11.28
C ASN A 47 3.65 -2.77 11.01
N PRO A 48 3.53 -2.23 9.79
CA PRO A 48 2.52 -1.24 9.47
C PRO A 48 1.12 -1.83 9.41
N ASP A 49 0.12 -0.99 9.58
CA ASP A 49 -1.29 -1.39 9.41
C ASP A 49 -1.66 -1.49 7.93
N VAL A 50 -1.12 -0.58 7.14
CA VAL A 50 -1.40 -0.48 5.69
C VAL A 50 -0.08 -0.36 4.95
N VAL A 51 0.02 -1.06 3.82
CA VAL A 51 1.16 -0.97 2.91
C VAL A 51 0.66 -0.56 1.54
N LEU A 52 1.19 0.52 1.01
CA LEU A 52 0.93 0.96 -0.36
C LEU A 52 2.13 0.58 -1.21
N LEU A 53 1.91 -0.24 -2.23
CA LEU A 53 2.97 -0.80 -3.05
C LEU A 53 2.79 -0.43 -4.51
N ASP A 54 3.77 0.27 -5.08
CA ASP A 54 3.90 0.39 -6.53
C ASP A 54 4.29 -1.00 -7.07
N ILE A 55 3.77 -1.36 -8.23
CA ILE A 55 4.04 -2.67 -8.82
C ILE A 55 5.38 -2.67 -9.55
N ALA A 56 5.64 -1.65 -10.35
CA ALA A 56 6.85 -1.57 -11.15
C ALA A 56 8.00 -0.94 -10.35
N MET A 57 8.66 -1.75 -9.54
CA MET A 57 9.82 -1.33 -8.75
C MET A 57 11.03 -2.20 -9.08
N PRO A 58 12.26 -1.65 -8.98
CA PRO A 58 13.48 -2.45 -9.20
C PRO A 58 13.70 -3.45 -8.06
N ASN A 59 14.58 -4.40 -8.30
CA ASN A 59 15.03 -5.47 -7.42
C ASN A 59 13.94 -6.51 -7.11
N LEU A 60 12.83 -6.08 -6.54
CA LEU A 60 11.67 -6.93 -6.28
C LEU A 60 10.43 -6.12 -6.62
N ASN A 61 9.56 -6.63 -7.50
CA ASN A 61 8.36 -5.90 -7.88
C ASN A 61 7.32 -5.92 -6.76
N GLY A 62 6.31 -5.04 -6.87
CA GLY A 62 5.31 -4.89 -5.82
C GLY A 62 4.44 -6.12 -5.58
N ILE A 63 4.19 -6.92 -6.61
CA ILE A 63 3.38 -8.14 -6.46
C ILE A 63 4.14 -9.17 -5.62
N ASP A 64 5.41 -9.40 -5.93
CA ASP A 64 6.24 -10.34 -5.19
C ASP A 64 6.48 -9.86 -3.75
N ALA A 65 6.68 -8.55 -3.57
CA ALA A 65 6.78 -7.97 -2.23
C ALA A 65 5.49 -8.18 -1.43
N ALA A 66 4.34 -8.01 -2.06
CA ALA A 66 3.04 -8.22 -1.41
C ALA A 66 2.85 -9.67 -0.97
N GLU A 67 3.27 -10.64 -1.80
CA GLU A 67 3.19 -12.05 -1.43
C GLU A 67 4.00 -12.34 -0.18
N ILE A 68 5.23 -11.83 -0.09
CA ILE A 68 6.10 -12.04 1.06
C ILE A 68 5.51 -11.36 2.30
N ILE A 69 5.09 -10.11 2.18
CA ILE A 69 4.52 -9.36 3.30
C ILE A 69 3.26 -10.05 3.83
N LYS A 70 2.37 -10.46 2.94
CA LYS A 70 1.11 -11.12 3.33
C LYS A 70 1.34 -12.46 4.00
N LYS A 71 2.35 -13.19 3.56
CA LYS A 71 2.69 -14.48 4.13
C LYS A 71 3.12 -14.37 5.59
N TYR A 72 3.93 -13.37 5.92
CA TYR A 72 4.51 -13.21 7.26
C TYR A 72 3.81 -12.19 8.12
N LEU A 73 3.06 -11.27 7.53
CA LEU A 73 2.28 -10.24 8.22
C LEU A 73 0.84 -10.25 7.69
N PRO A 74 0.07 -11.31 7.96
CA PRO A 74 -1.25 -11.47 7.34
C PRO A 74 -2.27 -10.41 7.74
N SER A 75 -2.05 -9.70 8.84
CA SER A 75 -2.95 -8.62 9.25
C SER A 75 -2.67 -7.28 8.57
N ALA A 76 -1.55 -7.16 7.85
CA ALA A 76 -1.26 -5.95 7.09
C ALA A 76 -2.23 -5.83 5.90
N THR A 77 -2.80 -4.66 5.72
CA THR A 77 -3.69 -4.39 4.58
C THR A 77 -2.86 -3.80 3.45
N ILE A 78 -2.88 -4.46 2.29
CA ILE A 78 -2.07 -4.06 1.15
C ILE A 78 -2.96 -3.46 0.06
N TYR A 79 -2.54 -2.31 -0.48
CA TYR A 79 -3.09 -1.72 -1.69
C TYR A 79 -1.97 -1.55 -2.70
N PHE A 80 -2.21 -1.95 -3.94
CA PHE A 80 -1.32 -1.61 -5.03
C PHE A 80 -1.62 -0.20 -5.53
N VAL A 81 -0.59 0.53 -5.87
CA VAL A 81 -0.71 1.83 -6.54
C VAL A 81 -0.03 1.69 -7.88
N THR A 82 -0.77 1.78 -8.97
CA THR A 82 -0.29 1.38 -10.28
C THR A 82 -0.69 2.36 -11.37
N ARG A 83 0.11 2.40 -12.44
CA ARG A 83 -0.24 3.14 -13.66
C ARG A 83 -1.25 2.39 -14.52
N TYR A 84 -1.43 1.11 -14.25
CA TYR A 84 -2.23 0.23 -15.08
C TYR A 84 -3.53 -0.11 -14.39
N ASP A 85 -4.61 -0.03 -15.14
CA ASP A 85 -5.95 -0.40 -14.71
C ASP A 85 -6.46 -1.45 -15.69
N SER A 86 -6.41 -2.72 -15.31
CA SER A 86 -6.74 -3.82 -16.19
C SER A 86 -7.29 -5.01 -15.39
N HIS A 87 -7.87 -5.97 -16.13
CA HIS A 87 -8.31 -7.23 -15.54
C HIS A 87 -7.13 -8.00 -14.92
N GLU A 88 -5.95 -7.86 -15.47
CA GLU A 88 -4.73 -8.48 -14.93
C GLU A 88 -4.41 -7.94 -13.55
N MET A 89 -4.60 -6.65 -13.33
CA MET A 89 -4.39 -6.02 -12.03
C MET A 89 -5.40 -6.51 -11.01
N ALA A 90 -6.66 -6.60 -11.39
CA ALA A 90 -7.70 -7.13 -10.51
C ALA A 90 -7.40 -8.56 -10.09
N ARG A 91 -6.94 -9.39 -11.03
CA ARG A 91 -6.55 -10.78 -10.75
C ARG A 91 -5.35 -10.85 -9.81
N ALA A 92 -4.30 -10.10 -10.09
CA ALA A 92 -3.09 -10.08 -9.25
C ALA A 92 -3.43 -9.64 -7.83
N THR A 93 -4.26 -8.63 -7.69
CA THR A 93 -4.74 -8.13 -6.39
C THR A 93 -5.43 -9.24 -5.60
N ALA A 94 -6.35 -9.95 -6.25
CA ALA A 94 -7.08 -11.04 -5.60
C ALA A 94 -6.16 -12.21 -5.22
N GLU A 95 -5.25 -12.60 -6.09
CA GLU A 95 -4.36 -13.74 -5.89
C GLU A 95 -3.42 -13.56 -4.71
N VAL A 96 -2.89 -12.35 -4.49
CA VAL A 96 -1.97 -12.11 -3.37
C VAL A 96 -2.69 -11.73 -2.07
N GLY A 97 -4.01 -11.59 -2.10
CA GLY A 97 -4.77 -11.19 -0.91
C GLY A 97 -4.65 -9.71 -0.58
N ALA A 98 -4.32 -8.87 -1.55
CA ALA A 98 -4.35 -7.42 -1.39
C ALA A 98 -5.80 -6.93 -1.34
N ARG A 99 -6.03 -5.82 -0.66
CA ARG A 99 -7.37 -5.25 -0.48
C ARG A 99 -7.93 -4.66 -1.76
N GLY A 100 -7.05 -4.07 -2.55
CA GLY A 100 -7.44 -3.42 -3.79
C GLY A 100 -6.25 -2.77 -4.47
N TYR A 101 -6.54 -2.01 -5.51
CA TYR A 101 -5.53 -1.20 -6.18
C TYR A 101 -6.08 0.17 -6.54
N ILE A 102 -5.18 1.16 -6.59
CA ILE A 102 -5.50 2.53 -6.92
C ILE A 102 -4.69 2.93 -8.14
N SER A 103 -5.33 3.51 -9.14
CA SER A 103 -4.65 4.07 -10.29
C SER A 103 -3.87 5.32 -9.86
N LYS A 104 -2.62 5.43 -10.29
CA LYS A 104 -1.79 6.62 -10.01
C LYS A 104 -2.42 7.92 -10.50
N VAL A 105 -3.21 7.85 -11.58
CA VAL A 105 -3.94 9.01 -12.11
C VAL A 105 -5.03 9.48 -11.14
N HIS A 106 -5.55 8.57 -10.33
CA HIS A 106 -6.67 8.84 -9.43
C HIS A 106 -6.28 8.88 -7.95
N ILE A 107 -4.98 8.97 -7.63
CA ILE A 107 -4.55 9.07 -6.23
C ILE A 107 -5.28 10.19 -5.48
N PRO A 108 -5.40 11.43 -6.01
CA PRO A 108 -6.02 12.50 -5.25
C PRO A 108 -7.49 12.27 -4.89
N THR A 109 -8.21 11.47 -5.67
CA THR A 109 -9.64 11.24 -5.45
C THR A 109 -9.95 9.89 -4.81
N ASP A 110 -9.12 8.88 -5.04
CA ASP A 110 -9.46 7.49 -4.70
C ASP A 110 -8.67 6.93 -3.52
N LEU A 111 -7.46 7.43 -3.25
CA LEU A 111 -6.58 6.80 -2.27
C LEU A 111 -7.15 6.87 -0.85
N VAL A 112 -7.48 8.04 -0.38
CA VAL A 112 -8.00 8.23 0.99
C VAL A 112 -9.31 7.49 1.18
N PRO A 113 -10.31 7.60 0.28
CA PRO A 113 -11.54 6.83 0.43
C PRO A 113 -11.35 5.32 0.45
N ALA A 114 -10.41 4.79 -0.33
CA ALA A 114 -10.12 3.36 -0.34
C ALA A 114 -9.59 2.89 1.01
N ILE A 115 -8.66 3.63 1.59
CA ILE A 115 -8.08 3.29 2.89
C ILE A 115 -9.15 3.42 3.98
N GLU A 116 -9.95 4.48 3.96
CA GLU A 116 -11.05 4.66 4.92
C GLU A 116 -12.03 3.49 4.89
N ALA A 117 -12.44 3.04 3.72
CA ALA A 117 -13.33 1.91 3.57
C ALA A 117 -12.71 0.62 4.14
N GLY A 118 -11.42 0.42 3.92
CA GLY A 118 -10.69 -0.72 4.45
C GLY A 118 -10.61 -0.72 5.98
N VAL A 119 -10.38 0.42 6.58
CA VAL A 119 -10.33 0.56 8.04
C VAL A 119 -11.69 0.26 8.65
N GLU A 120 -12.77 0.78 8.09
CA GLU A 120 -14.13 0.52 8.59
C GLU A 120 -14.49 -0.96 8.52
N THR A 121 -14.14 -1.61 7.41
CA THR A 121 -14.42 -3.04 7.22
C THR A 121 -13.63 -3.91 8.19
N SER A 122 -12.45 -3.46 8.62
CA SER A 122 -11.58 -4.19 9.55
C SER A 122 -11.98 -4.02 11.00
N ARG A 123 -12.89 -3.10 11.33
CA ARG A 123 -13.32 -2.89 12.71
C ARG A 123 -14.14 -4.07 13.21
N PRO A 124 -13.90 -4.52 14.44
CA PRO A 124 -14.75 -5.54 15.04
C PRO A 124 -16.18 -5.06 15.16
N LEU A 125 -17.11 -5.93 14.87
CA LEU A 125 -18.52 -5.66 15.16
C LEU A 125 -18.72 -5.73 16.66
N LYS A 126 -19.41 -4.75 17.18
CA LYS A 126 -19.81 -4.73 18.58
C LYS A 126 -21.20 -5.27 18.73
#